data_75c957c970c326908679c3788c9864fe
#
_entry.id   75c957c970c326908679c3788c9864fe
#
_cell.length_a   1.000
_cell.length_b   1.000
_cell.length_c   1.000
_cell.angle_alpha   90.00
_cell.angle_beta   90.00
_cell.angle_gamma   90.00
#
_symmetry.space_group_name_H-M   'P 1'
#
loop_
_entity.id
_entity.type
_entity.pdbx_description
1 polymer ?
#
loop_
_entity_poly.entity_id
_entity_poly.type
_entity_poly.pdbx_seq_one_letter_code
_entity_poly.pdbx_strand_id
1 'polypeptide(L)'
;MNSKARTLLSEEMLESLGVVANCRMNRSRDLASYRRELGLDPLSFLNRFDNPGWLDICCGEGRALITAAKQAPKVEIVGVDLAGHFRSDTPTNLAFQKAPLRGLVPNRSFQLITCVHGLHYIGDKLSTLLKLAGWLADDGIFVGHFDPRSLKWEDGTSASRRVLKWFR
;
A
#
# COMPACT_ATOMS: atom_id res chain seq x y z
N MET A 1 30.52 12.91 23.91
CA MET A 1 29.10 12.61 23.74
C MET A 1 28.99 11.39 22.82
N ASN A 2 28.69 10.20 23.37
CA ASN A 2 28.58 8.98 22.58
C ASN A 2 27.31 9.02 21.76
N SER A 3 27.42 9.31 20.48
CA SER A 3 26.38 9.04 19.50
C SER A 3 26.23 7.52 19.40
N LYS A 4 25.27 6.94 20.11
CA LYS A 4 24.86 5.55 19.82
C LYS A 4 24.43 5.50 18.36
N ALA A 5 25.23 4.84 17.53
CA ALA A 5 24.82 4.51 16.16
C ALA A 5 23.45 3.83 16.23
N ARG A 6 22.42 4.45 15.65
CA ARG A 6 21.08 3.85 15.55
C ARG A 6 21.16 2.79 14.46
N THR A 7 21.22 1.53 14.87
CA THR A 7 21.14 0.40 13.95
C THR A 7 19.75 0.39 13.32
N LEU A 8 19.67 0.33 11.99
CA LEU A 8 18.41 0.12 11.29
C LEU A 8 17.89 -1.27 11.64
N LEU A 9 16.60 -1.36 11.93
CA LEU A 9 15.95 -2.65 12.15
C LEU A 9 15.85 -3.40 10.82
N SER A 10 16.01 -4.73 10.85
CA SER A 10 15.71 -5.56 9.69
C SER A 10 14.23 -5.45 9.30
N GLU A 11 13.90 -5.74 8.04
CA GLU A 11 12.49 -5.76 7.59
C GLU A 11 11.65 -6.73 8.43
N GLU A 12 12.21 -7.92 8.77
CA GLU A 12 11.53 -8.90 9.63
C GLU A 12 11.22 -8.36 11.02
N MET A 13 12.14 -7.60 11.61
CA MET A 13 11.91 -6.94 12.89
C MET A 13 10.85 -5.86 12.78
N LEU A 14 10.85 -5.07 11.71
CA LEU A 14 9.83 -4.04 11.46
C LEU A 14 8.45 -4.68 11.26
N GLU A 15 8.36 -5.76 10.52
CA GLU A 15 7.13 -6.51 10.29
C GLU A 15 6.59 -7.16 11.58
N SER A 16 7.45 -7.52 12.53
CA SER A 16 7.06 -8.11 13.83
C SER A 16 6.59 -7.09 14.86
N LEU A 17 6.79 -5.79 14.63
CA LEU A 17 6.38 -4.76 15.58
C LEU A 17 4.84 -4.71 15.68
N GLY A 18 4.31 -4.77 16.89
CA GLY A 18 2.87 -4.75 17.16
C GLY A 18 2.13 -3.49 16.66
N VAL A 19 2.88 -2.45 16.28
CA VAL A 19 2.35 -1.24 15.61
C VAL A 19 1.74 -1.58 14.25
N VAL A 20 2.29 -2.56 13.52
CA VAL A 20 1.79 -3.02 12.23
C VAL A 20 0.41 -3.70 12.37
N ALA A 21 0.14 -4.29 13.54
CA ALA A 21 -1.12 -4.96 13.84
C ALA A 21 -2.19 -4.03 14.44
N ASN A 22 -1.97 -2.71 14.47
CA ASN A 22 -2.92 -1.80 15.13
C ASN A 22 -4.21 -1.59 14.31
N CYS A 23 -5.20 -2.46 14.58
CA CYS A 23 -6.50 -2.47 13.92
C CYS A 23 -7.36 -1.20 14.15
N ARG A 24 -7.01 -0.32 15.09
CA ARG A 24 -7.81 0.90 15.34
C ARG A 24 -7.80 1.86 14.15
N MET A 25 -6.67 2.01 13.47
CA MET A 25 -6.56 2.86 12.26
C MET A 25 -7.33 2.26 11.06
N ASN A 26 -7.53 0.94 11.06
CA ASN A 26 -8.20 0.25 9.95
C ASN A 26 -9.72 0.41 9.96
N ARG A 27 -10.33 0.70 11.13
CA ARG A 27 -11.80 0.78 11.28
C ARG A 27 -12.45 1.94 10.53
N SER A 28 -11.72 3.02 10.28
CA SER A 28 -12.21 4.22 9.58
C SER A 28 -11.90 4.24 8.07
N ARG A 29 -11.20 3.22 7.55
CA ARG A 29 -10.80 3.16 6.14
C ARG A 29 -11.95 2.61 5.27
N ASP A 30 -12.93 3.41 5.00
CA ASP A 30 -13.97 3.14 4.03
C ASP A 30 -13.64 3.73 2.64
N LEU A 31 -14.45 3.44 1.64
CA LEU A 31 -14.22 3.94 0.28
C LEU A 31 -14.30 5.48 0.18
N ALA A 32 -15.12 6.12 1.01
CA ALA A 32 -15.22 7.57 1.05
C ALA A 32 -13.95 8.20 1.61
N SER A 33 -13.34 7.59 2.64
CA SER A 33 -12.03 8.04 3.14
C SER A 33 -10.93 7.86 2.10
N TYR A 34 -10.92 6.77 1.34
CA TYR A 34 -9.98 6.59 0.23
C TYR A 34 -10.08 7.70 -0.80
N ARG A 35 -11.29 8.05 -1.25
CA ARG A 35 -11.52 9.17 -2.18
C ARG A 35 -10.93 10.47 -1.66
N ARG A 36 -11.22 10.79 -0.41
CA ARG A 36 -10.73 12.02 0.22
C ARG A 36 -9.22 12.05 0.40
N GLU A 37 -8.64 10.95 0.86
CA GLU A 37 -7.23 10.87 1.22
C GLU A 37 -6.31 10.71 0.01
N LEU A 38 -6.75 10.01 -1.02
CA LEU A 38 -5.99 9.84 -2.25
C LEU A 38 -6.15 11.02 -3.23
N GLY A 39 -7.17 11.88 -3.01
CA GLY A 39 -7.51 12.94 -3.97
C GLY A 39 -8.00 12.40 -5.32
N LEU A 40 -8.40 11.14 -5.34
CA LEU A 40 -8.84 10.39 -6.53
C LEU A 40 -10.05 9.54 -6.16
N ASP A 41 -11.04 9.45 -7.05
CA ASP A 41 -12.06 8.41 -6.95
C ASP A 41 -11.57 7.13 -7.65
N PRO A 42 -11.24 6.06 -6.88
CA PRO A 42 -10.73 4.81 -7.45
C PRO A 42 -11.65 4.20 -8.50
N LEU A 43 -12.97 4.21 -8.26
CA LEU A 43 -13.93 3.60 -9.18
C LEU A 43 -14.10 4.41 -10.47
N SER A 44 -14.13 5.73 -10.37
CA SER A 44 -14.18 6.61 -11.55
C SER A 44 -12.91 6.47 -12.39
N PHE A 45 -11.75 6.30 -11.75
CA PHE A 45 -10.50 6.05 -12.46
C PHE A 45 -10.53 4.71 -13.20
N LEU A 46 -10.90 3.63 -12.50
CA LEU A 46 -10.91 2.26 -13.02
C LEU A 46 -11.96 2.04 -14.11
N ASN A 47 -13.08 2.77 -14.07
CA ASN A 47 -14.14 2.66 -15.07
C ASN A 47 -13.72 3.11 -16.49
N ARG A 48 -12.51 3.65 -16.66
CA ARG A 48 -11.95 4.02 -17.97
C ARG A 48 -11.32 2.84 -18.71
N PHE A 49 -11.20 1.67 -18.07
CA PHE A 49 -10.53 0.49 -18.61
C PHE A 49 -11.52 -0.67 -18.79
N ASP A 50 -11.29 -1.49 -19.79
CA ASP A 50 -12.16 -2.64 -20.09
C ASP A 50 -12.01 -3.79 -19.10
N ASN A 51 -10.78 -4.04 -18.62
CA ASN A 51 -10.46 -5.10 -17.66
C ASN A 51 -9.64 -4.55 -16.50
N PRO A 52 -10.25 -3.69 -15.65
CA PRO A 52 -9.51 -2.99 -14.61
C PRO A 52 -9.11 -3.90 -13.46
N GLY A 53 -7.84 -3.75 -13.03
CA GLY A 53 -7.31 -4.36 -11.82
C GLY A 53 -6.90 -3.30 -10.80
N TRP A 54 -7.22 -3.53 -9.54
CA TRP A 54 -6.85 -2.71 -8.41
C TRP A 54 -6.11 -3.54 -7.36
N LEU A 55 -4.87 -3.18 -7.08
CA LEU A 55 -4.09 -3.72 -5.97
C LEU A 55 -4.02 -2.69 -4.83
N ASP A 56 -4.44 -3.07 -3.64
CA ASP A 56 -4.28 -2.25 -2.43
C ASP A 56 -3.32 -2.92 -1.46
N ILE A 57 -2.19 -2.30 -1.21
CA ILE A 57 -1.19 -2.80 -0.27
C ILE A 57 -1.37 -2.15 1.10
N CYS A 58 -1.15 -2.93 2.17
CA CYS A 58 -1.46 -2.55 3.54
C CYS A 58 -2.95 -2.19 3.71
N CYS A 59 -3.83 -2.99 3.11
CA CYS A 59 -5.27 -2.72 3.00
C CYS A 59 -6.02 -2.84 4.33
N GLY A 60 -5.39 -3.35 5.38
CA GLY A 60 -6.01 -3.56 6.69
C GLY A 60 -7.16 -4.57 6.64
N GLU A 61 -8.33 -4.21 7.20
CA GLU A 61 -9.53 -5.07 7.18
C GLU A 61 -10.19 -5.17 5.79
N GLY A 62 -9.78 -4.36 4.82
CA GLY A 62 -10.30 -4.35 3.45
C GLY A 62 -11.69 -3.73 3.27
N ARG A 63 -12.19 -2.94 4.22
CA ARG A 63 -13.56 -2.34 4.16
C ARG A 63 -13.81 -1.51 2.91
N ALA A 64 -12.83 -0.68 2.51
CA ALA A 64 -12.91 0.12 1.29
C ALA A 64 -13.02 -0.78 0.05
N LEU A 65 -12.21 -1.85 0.01
CA LEU A 65 -12.17 -2.79 -1.12
C LEU A 65 -13.46 -3.59 -1.24
N ILE A 66 -14.04 -4.05 -0.12
CA ILE A 66 -15.33 -4.74 -0.10
C ILE A 66 -16.44 -3.84 -0.66
N THR A 67 -16.46 -2.57 -0.23
CA THR A 67 -17.44 -1.60 -0.73
C THR A 67 -17.25 -1.35 -2.22
N ALA A 68 -16.00 -1.18 -2.67
CA ALA A 68 -15.65 -0.99 -4.07
C ALA A 68 -16.03 -2.19 -4.93
N ALA A 69 -15.71 -3.40 -4.48
CA ALA A 69 -16.02 -4.63 -5.19
C ALA A 69 -17.55 -4.82 -5.41
N LYS A 70 -18.36 -4.49 -4.40
CA LYS A 70 -19.82 -4.51 -4.50
C LYS A 70 -20.36 -3.47 -5.50
N GLN A 71 -19.72 -2.30 -5.60
CA GLN A 71 -20.14 -1.22 -6.50
C GLN A 71 -19.65 -1.40 -7.94
N ALA A 72 -18.53 -2.10 -8.13
CA ALA A 72 -17.89 -2.27 -9.43
C ALA A 72 -17.51 -3.75 -9.69
N PRO A 73 -18.50 -4.60 -10.02
CA PRO A 73 -18.28 -6.05 -10.17
C PRO A 73 -17.33 -6.44 -11.31
N LYS A 74 -17.06 -5.54 -12.25
CA LYS A 74 -16.09 -5.76 -13.34
C LYS A 74 -14.64 -5.52 -12.93
N VAL A 75 -14.39 -4.84 -11.79
CA VAL A 75 -13.04 -4.56 -11.29
C VAL A 75 -12.54 -5.78 -10.54
N GLU A 76 -11.39 -6.30 -10.95
CA GLU A 76 -10.69 -7.31 -10.18
C GLU A 76 -9.83 -6.64 -9.09
N ILE A 77 -10.11 -6.93 -7.83
CA ILE A 77 -9.48 -6.26 -6.69
C ILE A 77 -8.66 -7.27 -5.89
N VAL A 78 -7.43 -6.87 -5.54
CA VAL A 78 -6.55 -7.63 -4.65
C VAL A 78 -6.15 -6.74 -3.48
N GLY A 79 -6.46 -7.18 -2.27
CA GLY A 79 -6.01 -6.53 -1.02
C GLY A 79 -4.90 -7.33 -0.37
N VAL A 80 -3.79 -6.70 -0.05
CA VAL A 80 -2.65 -7.33 0.62
C VAL A 80 -2.39 -6.65 1.95
N ASP A 81 -2.28 -7.45 3.00
CA ASP A 81 -1.91 -6.96 4.33
C ASP A 81 -1.12 -8.03 5.10
N LEU A 82 -0.18 -7.58 5.93
CA LEU A 82 0.67 -8.47 6.71
C LEU A 82 -0.08 -9.13 7.87
N ALA A 83 -0.97 -8.40 8.54
CA ALA A 83 -1.71 -8.87 9.69
C ALA A 83 -2.83 -9.85 9.31
N GLY A 84 -3.45 -9.68 8.14
CA GLY A 84 -4.47 -10.58 7.61
C GLY A 84 -5.78 -10.56 8.39
N HIS A 85 -6.14 -9.44 9.02
CA HIS A 85 -7.41 -9.26 9.73
C HIS A 85 -8.54 -8.88 8.77
N PHE A 86 -8.68 -9.64 7.68
CA PHE A 86 -9.68 -9.36 6.65
C PHE A 86 -11.10 -9.67 7.12
N ARG A 87 -12.05 -8.91 6.60
CA ARG A 87 -13.46 -9.20 6.80
C ARG A 87 -13.87 -10.42 5.97
N SER A 88 -14.89 -11.13 6.43
CA SER A 88 -15.37 -12.38 5.82
C SER A 88 -16.38 -12.19 4.67
N ASP A 89 -17.01 -11.01 4.57
CA ASP A 89 -18.04 -10.72 3.57
C ASP A 89 -17.45 -10.30 2.19
N THR A 90 -16.60 -11.16 1.63
CA THR A 90 -15.78 -10.87 0.45
C THR A 90 -16.54 -11.19 -0.84
N PRO A 91 -16.77 -10.18 -1.74
CA PRO A 91 -17.33 -10.40 -3.07
C PRO A 91 -16.40 -11.25 -3.96
N THR A 92 -16.95 -11.89 -5.00
CA THR A 92 -16.21 -12.81 -5.87
C THR A 92 -15.10 -12.17 -6.69
N ASN A 93 -15.20 -10.87 -6.95
CA ASN A 93 -14.19 -10.05 -7.66
C ASN A 93 -13.14 -9.43 -6.73
N LEU A 94 -13.07 -9.83 -5.45
CA LEU A 94 -12.09 -9.38 -4.48
C LEU A 94 -11.37 -10.57 -3.86
N ALA A 95 -10.05 -10.54 -3.89
CA ALA A 95 -9.19 -11.49 -3.19
C ALA A 95 -8.36 -10.79 -2.11
N PHE A 96 -8.23 -11.43 -0.95
CA PHE A 96 -7.32 -10.99 0.09
C PHE A 96 -6.12 -11.92 0.22
N GLN A 97 -4.93 -11.34 0.40
CA GLN A 97 -3.70 -12.07 0.62
C GLN A 97 -3.00 -11.59 1.90
N LYS A 98 -2.80 -12.52 2.84
CA LYS A 98 -1.91 -12.27 3.97
C LYS A 98 -0.48 -12.60 3.55
N ALA A 99 0.31 -11.58 3.26
CA ALA A 99 1.68 -11.76 2.78
C ALA A 99 2.55 -10.52 3.08
N PRO A 100 3.86 -10.73 3.33
CA PRO A 100 4.83 -9.66 3.29
C PRO A 100 5.05 -9.19 1.84
N LEU A 101 5.16 -7.87 1.62
CA LEU A 101 5.32 -7.31 0.26
C LEU A 101 6.61 -7.75 -0.43
N ARG A 102 7.66 -8.08 0.34
CA ARG A 102 8.94 -8.55 -0.21
C ARG A 102 8.83 -9.82 -1.06
N GLY A 103 7.93 -10.74 -0.68
CA GLY A 103 7.68 -12.01 -1.36
C GLY A 103 6.49 -12.00 -2.32
N LEU A 104 5.80 -10.87 -2.42
CA LEU A 104 4.63 -10.77 -3.29
C LEU A 104 5.06 -10.75 -4.76
N VAL A 105 4.43 -11.61 -5.56
CA VAL A 105 4.57 -11.64 -7.03
C VAL A 105 3.16 -11.74 -7.60
N PRO A 106 2.58 -10.62 -8.05
CA PRO A 106 1.26 -10.62 -8.67
C PRO A 106 1.26 -11.41 -9.98
N ASN A 107 0.12 -12.01 -10.31
CA ASN A 107 -0.08 -12.75 -11.55
C ASN A 107 -0.60 -11.89 -12.72
N ARG A 108 -0.77 -10.59 -12.48
CA ARG A 108 -1.19 -9.59 -13.48
C ARG A 108 -0.65 -8.21 -13.16
N SER A 109 -0.71 -7.31 -14.13
CA SER A 109 -0.51 -5.88 -13.91
C SER A 109 -1.83 -5.19 -13.52
N PHE A 110 -1.74 -4.04 -12.85
CA PHE A 110 -2.88 -3.30 -12.28
C PHE A 110 -2.94 -1.87 -12.85
N GLN A 111 -4.16 -1.41 -13.16
CA GLN A 111 -4.40 -0.03 -13.53
C GLN A 111 -4.34 0.90 -12.32
N LEU A 112 -4.67 0.40 -11.15
CA LEU A 112 -4.56 1.17 -9.91
C LEU A 112 -3.82 0.36 -8.84
N ILE A 113 -2.78 0.95 -8.28
CA ILE A 113 -2.15 0.44 -7.05
C ILE A 113 -2.29 1.52 -5.99
N THR A 114 -2.76 1.14 -4.80
CA THR A 114 -2.91 2.07 -3.68
C THR A 114 -2.18 1.62 -2.42
N CYS A 115 -1.76 2.59 -1.61
CA CYS A 115 -1.24 2.37 -0.26
C CYS A 115 -1.65 3.50 0.67
N VAL A 116 -2.75 3.32 1.38
CA VAL A 116 -3.25 4.34 2.33
C VAL A 116 -2.64 4.10 3.70
N HIS A 117 -1.81 5.04 4.16
CA HIS A 117 -1.12 5.00 5.47
C HIS A 117 -0.27 3.76 5.75
N GLY A 118 0.21 3.07 4.70
CA GLY A 118 0.98 1.83 4.85
C GLY A 118 2.49 1.97 4.65
N LEU A 119 2.93 2.80 3.69
CA LEU A 119 4.34 2.88 3.27
C LEU A 119 5.32 3.21 4.40
N HIS A 120 4.91 3.95 5.41
CA HIS A 120 5.82 4.30 6.51
C HIS A 120 6.16 3.11 7.42
N TYR A 121 5.41 2.01 7.38
CA TYR A 121 5.72 0.77 8.10
C TYR A 121 6.63 -0.18 7.33
N ILE A 122 6.84 0.05 6.03
CA ILE A 122 7.69 -0.77 5.18
C ILE A 122 9.15 -0.37 5.40
N GLY A 123 10.04 -1.34 5.54
CA GLY A 123 11.47 -1.10 5.75
C GLY A 123 12.13 -0.50 4.51
N ASP A 124 12.27 -1.26 3.46
CA ASP A 124 12.82 -0.81 2.18
C ASP A 124 11.73 -0.22 1.27
N LYS A 125 11.45 1.06 1.49
CA LYS A 125 10.42 1.79 0.75
C LYS A 125 10.78 1.98 -0.73
N LEU A 126 12.05 2.20 -1.04
CA LEU A 126 12.48 2.49 -2.42
C LEU A 126 12.39 1.23 -3.29
N SER A 127 12.89 0.09 -2.82
CA SER A 127 12.71 -1.18 -3.52
C SER A 127 11.23 -1.55 -3.65
N THR A 128 10.42 -1.25 -2.63
CA THR A 128 8.97 -1.45 -2.71
C THR A 128 8.36 -0.60 -3.82
N LEU A 129 8.67 0.70 -3.89
CA LEU A 129 8.16 1.57 -4.95
C LEU A 129 8.57 1.10 -6.35
N LEU A 130 9.82 0.61 -6.53
CA LEU A 130 10.26 0.02 -7.79
C LEU A 130 9.45 -1.24 -8.16
N LYS A 131 9.19 -2.13 -7.21
CA LYS A 131 8.33 -3.30 -7.44
C LYS A 131 6.91 -2.87 -7.85
N LEU A 132 6.31 -1.91 -7.13
CA LEU A 132 4.98 -1.40 -7.44
C LEU A 132 4.93 -0.81 -8.85
N ALA A 133 5.95 -0.07 -9.26
CA ALA A 133 6.05 0.46 -10.63
C ALA A 133 6.09 -0.67 -11.67
N GLY A 134 6.79 -1.77 -11.40
CA GLY A 134 6.83 -2.94 -12.28
C GLY A 134 5.52 -3.74 -12.33
N TRP A 135 4.59 -3.51 -11.41
CA TRP A 135 3.27 -4.15 -11.38
C TRP A 135 2.16 -3.27 -12.00
N LEU A 136 2.48 -2.05 -12.36
CA LEU A 136 1.52 -1.19 -13.07
C LEU A 136 1.31 -1.70 -14.50
N ALA A 137 0.07 -1.65 -14.95
CA ALA A 137 -0.26 -1.76 -16.36
C ALA A 137 0.11 -0.48 -17.12
N ASP A 138 0.12 -0.54 -18.45
CA ASP A 138 0.19 0.67 -19.27
C ASP A 138 -0.95 1.61 -18.86
N ASP A 139 -0.66 2.90 -18.74
CA ASP A 139 -1.59 3.92 -18.21
C ASP A 139 -2.07 3.71 -16.76
N GLY A 140 -1.47 2.76 -16.04
CA GLY A 140 -1.71 2.55 -14.62
C GLY A 140 -1.06 3.60 -13.73
N ILE A 141 -1.61 3.79 -12.54
CA ILE A 141 -1.07 4.71 -11.55
C ILE A 141 -0.88 4.06 -10.19
N PHE A 142 0.14 4.51 -9.46
CA PHE A 142 0.29 4.28 -8.04
C PHE A 142 -0.06 5.54 -7.26
N VAL A 143 -0.94 5.41 -6.26
CA VAL A 143 -1.34 6.51 -5.37
C VAL A 143 -1.23 6.07 -3.92
N GLY A 144 -0.50 6.82 -3.11
CA GLY A 144 -0.31 6.45 -1.71
C GLY A 144 0.31 7.56 -0.86
N HIS A 145 0.23 7.38 0.46
CA HIS A 145 0.85 8.33 1.40
C HIS A 145 2.32 7.99 1.57
N PHE A 146 3.16 8.95 1.21
CA PHE A 146 4.60 8.83 1.35
C PHE A 146 5.15 9.96 2.24
N ASP A 147 5.69 9.60 3.41
CA ASP A 147 6.42 10.54 4.25
C ASP A 147 7.93 10.44 3.99
N PRO A 148 8.53 11.38 3.25
CA PRO A 148 9.96 11.37 2.96
C PRO A 148 10.82 11.50 4.22
N ARG A 149 10.29 12.00 5.35
CA ARG A 149 11.02 12.08 6.63
C ARG A 149 11.30 10.70 7.22
N SER A 150 10.54 9.69 6.79
CA SER A 150 10.77 8.29 7.19
C SER A 150 11.99 7.66 6.50
N LEU A 151 12.57 8.31 5.49
CA LEU A 151 13.76 7.84 4.79
C LEU A 151 15.03 8.25 5.55
N LYS A 152 15.88 7.26 5.77
CA LYS A 152 17.16 7.42 6.44
C LYS A 152 18.26 6.77 5.59
N TRP A 153 19.44 7.35 5.62
CA TRP A 153 20.65 6.68 5.17
C TRP A 153 21.06 5.61 6.20
N GLU A 154 21.98 4.73 5.84
CA GLU A 154 22.51 3.69 6.75
C GLU A 154 23.12 4.28 8.03
N ASP A 155 23.70 5.46 7.95
CA ASP A 155 24.23 6.20 9.12
C ASP A 155 23.13 6.84 10.00
N GLY A 156 21.84 6.65 9.64
CA GLY A 156 20.67 7.19 10.35
C GLY A 156 20.36 8.65 10.03
N THR A 157 21.13 9.32 9.19
CA THR A 157 20.85 10.70 8.75
C THR A 157 19.65 10.75 7.79
N SER A 158 19.02 11.93 7.68
CA SER A 158 17.81 12.06 6.84
C SER A 158 18.16 12.10 5.36
N ALA A 159 17.52 11.21 4.57
CA ALA A 159 17.61 11.19 3.12
C ALA A 159 16.54 12.07 2.43
N SER A 160 15.61 12.67 3.19
CA SER A 160 14.41 13.36 2.68
C SER A 160 14.68 14.37 1.58
N ARG A 161 15.64 15.29 1.78
CA ARG A 161 15.94 16.36 0.82
C ARG A 161 16.42 15.82 -0.52
N ARG A 162 17.26 14.76 -0.50
CA ARG A 162 17.82 14.17 -1.72
C ARG A 162 16.76 13.41 -2.50
N VAL A 163 15.96 12.63 -1.79
CA VAL A 163 14.90 11.85 -2.40
C VAL A 163 13.82 12.74 -3.02
N LEU A 164 13.39 13.80 -2.32
CA LEU A 164 12.41 14.75 -2.87
C LEU A 164 12.88 15.45 -4.16
N LYS A 165 14.20 15.57 -4.38
CA LYS A 165 14.72 16.10 -5.67
C LYS A 165 14.54 15.12 -6.81
N TRP A 166 14.48 13.81 -6.56
CA TRP A 166 14.30 12.80 -7.60
C TRP A 166 12.84 12.69 -8.07
N PHE A 167 11.89 13.11 -7.23
CA PHE A 167 10.46 13.09 -7.55
C PHE A 167 9.93 14.42 -8.12
N ARG A 168 10.82 15.39 -8.39
CA ARG A 168 10.51 16.66 -9.06
C ARG A 168 11.00 16.67 -10.49
#